data_b3d5ecfa1639a6bf9d9a5babb4a0f4c6
#
_entry.id   b3d5ecfa1639a6bf9d9a5babb4a0f4c6
#
_cell.length_a   1.000
_cell.length_b   1.000
_cell.length_c   1.000
_cell.angle_alpha   90.00
_cell.angle_beta   90.00
_cell.angle_gamma   90.00
#
_symmetry.space_group_name_H-M   'P 1'
#
loop_
_entity.id
_entity.type
_entity.pdbx_description
1 polymer ?
#
loop_
_entity_poly.entity_id
_entity_poly.type
_entity_poly.pdbx_seq_one_letter_code
_entity_poly.pdbx_strand_id
1 'polypeptide(L)'
;MKRIIKISLPVVIILILIVTLVSIKNNKQEESILTSTQNLSNKKIGWGIKRNDNHEQPDLGKTNKEILEKNEGLAIGNNVDKNVYLTFDEGYEAGYTSQILATLKENNVKATFFITAHYLNTQPELVKQMIDEGHIVGNHTVNHKSMPSLTESQINSEVMDLHKAMYEKFQYEMKYIRPPMGEYSEKTLAV
;
A
#
# COMPACT_ATOMS: atom_id res chain seq x y z
N MET A 1 17.38 33.29 29.06
CA MET A 1 18.69 32.88 28.52
C MET A 1 18.51 31.57 27.72
N LYS A 2 18.65 31.60 26.40
CA LYS A 2 18.62 30.38 25.57
C LYS A 2 19.97 29.67 25.71
N ARG A 3 19.99 28.44 26.24
CA ARG A 3 21.19 27.61 26.29
C ARG A 3 21.52 27.16 24.85
N ILE A 4 22.62 27.66 24.29
CA ILE A 4 23.19 27.18 23.03
C ILE A 4 23.88 25.86 23.34
N ILE A 5 23.32 24.76 22.84
CA ILE A 5 23.96 23.45 22.95
C ILE A 5 25.11 23.45 21.95
N LYS A 6 26.36 23.46 22.44
CA LYS A 6 27.56 23.29 21.60
C LYS A 6 27.72 21.82 21.27
N ILE A 7 27.34 21.44 20.03
CA ILE A 7 27.60 20.10 19.53
C ILE A 7 29.11 19.98 19.25
N SER A 8 29.76 18.96 19.81
CA SER A 8 31.20 18.75 19.60
C SER A 8 31.51 18.30 18.18
N LEU A 9 32.65 18.71 17.65
CA LEU A 9 33.12 18.38 16.29
C LEU A 9 33.02 16.87 15.96
N PRO A 10 33.43 15.93 16.83
CA PRO A 10 33.28 14.49 16.56
C PRO A 10 31.83 14.05 16.40
N VAL A 11 30.86 14.63 17.10
CA VAL A 11 29.44 14.32 16.95
C VAL A 11 28.93 14.76 15.57
N VAL A 12 29.36 15.93 15.10
CA VAL A 12 29.00 16.41 13.76
C VAL A 12 29.58 15.48 12.67
N ILE A 13 30.83 15.04 12.81
CA ILE A 13 31.46 14.11 11.88
C ILE A 13 30.71 12.77 11.83
N ILE A 14 30.32 12.21 12.98
CA ILE A 14 29.54 10.97 13.06
C ILE A 14 28.18 11.13 12.36
N LEU A 15 27.49 12.25 12.58
CA LEU A 15 26.21 12.53 11.92
C LEU A 15 26.35 12.62 10.40
N ILE A 16 27.41 13.29 9.91
CA ILE A 16 27.70 13.37 8.47
C ILE A 16 27.97 11.98 7.90
N LEU A 17 28.77 11.14 8.58
CA LEU A 17 29.03 9.76 8.16
C LEU A 17 27.77 8.90 8.11
N ILE A 18 26.89 9.04 9.10
CA ILE A 18 25.60 8.31 9.10
C ILE A 18 24.73 8.75 7.91
N VAL A 19 24.61 10.06 7.68
CA VAL A 19 23.83 10.58 6.54
C VAL A 19 24.40 10.11 5.20
N THR A 20 25.71 10.13 5.04
CA THR A 20 26.35 9.63 3.79
C THR A 20 26.17 8.13 3.60
N LEU A 21 26.27 7.32 4.65
CA LEU A 21 26.05 5.88 4.58
C LEU A 21 24.59 5.53 4.22
N VAL A 22 23.63 6.26 4.82
CA VAL A 22 22.20 6.09 4.48
C VAL A 22 21.95 6.48 3.02
N SER A 23 22.51 7.59 2.55
CA SER A 23 22.37 8.02 1.15
C SER A 23 22.98 7.01 0.17
N ILE A 24 24.15 6.44 0.47
CA ILE A 24 24.78 5.41 -0.36
C ILE A 24 23.93 4.13 -0.39
N LYS A 25 23.35 3.73 0.75
CA LYS A 25 22.47 2.56 0.81
C LYS A 25 21.20 2.77 -0.01
N ASN A 26 20.58 3.94 0.10
CA ASN A 26 19.37 4.27 -0.67
C ASN A 26 19.66 4.29 -2.18
N ASN A 27 20.76 4.94 -2.62
CA ASN A 27 21.16 4.94 -4.04
C ASN A 27 21.41 3.54 -4.59
N LYS A 28 22.08 2.66 -3.82
CA LYS A 28 22.29 1.26 -4.25
C LYS A 28 20.99 0.47 -4.36
N GLN A 29 20.02 0.74 -3.49
CA GLN A 29 18.72 0.09 -3.54
C GLN A 29 17.90 0.57 -4.75
N GLU A 30 17.90 1.86 -5.04
CA GLU A 30 17.26 2.42 -6.24
C GLU A 30 17.91 1.86 -7.53
N GLU A 31 19.23 1.79 -7.59
CA GLU A 31 19.96 1.26 -8.74
C GLU A 31 19.67 -0.24 -8.94
N SER A 32 19.53 -1.03 -7.88
CA SER A 32 19.18 -2.44 -7.96
C SER A 32 17.73 -2.65 -8.45
N ILE A 33 16.79 -1.84 -8.01
CA ILE A 33 15.40 -1.88 -8.47
C ILE A 33 15.32 -1.49 -9.95
N LEU A 34 15.95 -0.39 -10.35
CA LEU A 34 16.04 0.03 -11.75
C LEU A 34 16.58 -1.07 -12.66
N THR A 35 17.62 -1.77 -12.24
CA THR A 35 18.21 -2.87 -13.01
C THR A 35 17.26 -4.07 -13.10
N SER A 36 16.53 -4.38 -12.02
CA SER A 36 15.61 -5.52 -11.99
C SER A 36 14.33 -5.30 -12.79
N THR A 37 13.89 -4.04 -12.94
CA THR A 37 12.65 -3.68 -13.63
C THR A 37 12.80 -3.31 -15.10
N GLN A 38 14.05 -3.11 -15.59
CA GLN A 38 14.33 -2.65 -16.97
C GLN A 38 13.70 -3.51 -18.06
N ASN A 39 13.61 -4.82 -17.85
CA ASN A 39 13.11 -5.77 -18.84
C ASN A 39 11.65 -6.19 -18.61
N LEU A 40 10.99 -5.64 -17.59
CA LEU A 40 9.60 -5.98 -17.27
C LEU A 40 8.62 -5.20 -18.14
N SER A 41 7.55 -5.87 -18.53
CA SER A 41 6.49 -5.25 -19.32
C SER A 41 5.76 -4.18 -18.51
N ASN A 42 5.68 -2.96 -19.08
CA ASN A 42 4.83 -1.90 -18.52
C ASN A 42 3.48 -1.80 -19.25
N LYS A 43 3.11 -2.84 -20.01
CA LYS A 43 1.78 -2.91 -20.63
C LYS A 43 0.72 -2.94 -19.53
N LYS A 44 -0.18 -1.96 -19.58
CA LYS A 44 -1.30 -1.86 -18.66
C LYS A 44 -2.19 -3.10 -18.72
N ILE A 45 -2.47 -3.65 -17.56
CA ILE A 45 -3.42 -4.72 -17.32
C ILE A 45 -4.53 -4.13 -16.44
N GLY A 46 -5.79 -4.35 -16.84
CA GLY A 46 -6.95 -4.04 -16.00
C GLY A 46 -7.31 -5.27 -15.17
N TRP A 47 -7.57 -5.05 -13.88
CA TRP A 47 -8.09 -6.08 -13.00
C TRP A 47 -9.45 -6.57 -13.49
N GLY A 48 -9.62 -7.86 -13.52
CA GLY A 48 -10.89 -8.50 -13.81
C GLY A 48 -10.87 -9.97 -13.41
N ILE A 49 -12.02 -10.47 -13.03
CA ILE A 49 -12.25 -11.88 -12.74
C ILE A 49 -13.42 -12.40 -13.56
N LYS A 50 -13.33 -13.63 -14.02
CA LYS A 50 -14.47 -14.34 -14.60
C LYS A 50 -15.19 -15.06 -13.46
N ARG A 51 -16.45 -14.75 -13.25
CA ARG A 51 -17.31 -15.47 -12.31
C ARG A 51 -17.59 -16.87 -12.81
N ASN A 52 -17.56 -17.82 -11.91
CA ASN A 52 -17.95 -19.19 -12.15
C ASN A 52 -19.27 -19.49 -11.45
N ASP A 53 -19.96 -20.53 -11.93
CA ASP A 53 -21.21 -21.04 -11.35
C ASP A 53 -20.91 -22.03 -10.21
N ASN A 54 -21.96 -22.52 -9.54
CA ASN A 54 -21.89 -23.59 -8.53
C ASN A 54 -20.94 -23.33 -7.36
N HIS A 55 -20.76 -22.07 -6.96
CA HIS A 55 -19.87 -21.64 -5.86
C HIS A 55 -18.38 -21.96 -6.09
N GLU A 56 -17.97 -22.17 -7.33
CA GLU A 56 -16.57 -22.28 -7.69
C GLU A 56 -15.84 -20.93 -7.57
N GLN A 57 -14.55 -20.97 -7.27
CA GLN A 57 -13.74 -19.77 -7.23
C GLN A 57 -13.75 -19.06 -8.58
N PRO A 58 -13.74 -17.72 -8.61
CA PRO A 58 -13.60 -16.97 -9.86
C PRO A 58 -12.25 -17.25 -10.53
N ASP A 59 -12.25 -17.22 -11.86
CA ASP A 59 -11.03 -17.40 -12.65
C ASP A 59 -10.34 -16.06 -12.89
N LEU A 60 -9.06 -15.99 -12.54
CA LEU A 60 -8.20 -14.83 -12.76
C LEU A 60 -7.66 -14.74 -14.19
N GLY A 61 -7.77 -15.81 -14.95
CA GLY A 61 -7.06 -15.97 -16.20
C GLY A 61 -5.55 -16.22 -16.00
N LYS A 62 -4.94 -16.93 -16.96
CA LYS A 62 -3.55 -17.40 -16.87
C LYS A 62 -2.56 -16.25 -16.62
N THR A 63 -2.63 -15.18 -17.40
CA THR A 63 -1.68 -14.05 -17.29
C THR A 63 -1.72 -13.38 -15.92
N ASN A 64 -2.92 -13.09 -15.39
CA ASN A 64 -3.04 -12.46 -14.08
C ASN A 64 -2.52 -13.37 -12.97
N LYS A 65 -2.82 -14.67 -13.06
CA LYS A 65 -2.35 -15.66 -12.10
C LYS A 65 -0.82 -15.71 -12.05
N GLU A 66 -0.16 -15.84 -13.20
CA GLU A 66 1.31 -15.91 -13.30
C GLU A 66 1.98 -14.62 -12.76
N ILE A 67 1.46 -13.44 -13.10
CA ILE A 67 2.01 -12.17 -12.64
C ILE A 67 1.82 -11.99 -11.13
N LEU A 68 0.65 -12.33 -10.60
CA LEU A 68 0.38 -12.22 -9.17
C LEU A 68 1.23 -13.21 -8.36
N GLU A 69 1.33 -14.46 -8.80
CA GLU A 69 2.17 -15.47 -8.13
C GLU A 69 3.64 -15.03 -8.09
N LYS A 70 4.16 -14.47 -9.18
CA LYS A 70 5.54 -13.97 -9.27
C LYS A 70 5.83 -12.80 -8.34
N ASN A 71 4.83 -11.96 -8.05
CA ASN A 71 4.97 -10.73 -7.26
C ASN A 71 4.24 -10.83 -5.90
N GLU A 72 4.00 -12.04 -5.39
CA GLU A 72 3.33 -12.29 -4.10
C GLU A 72 1.95 -11.62 -3.99
N GLY A 73 1.28 -11.44 -5.14
CA GLY A 73 -0.02 -10.79 -5.21
C GLY A 73 -1.14 -11.69 -4.68
N LEU A 74 -2.07 -11.09 -3.96
CA LEU A 74 -3.25 -11.75 -3.39
C LEU A 74 -4.51 -11.30 -4.14
N ALA A 75 -5.27 -12.26 -4.68
CA ALA A 75 -6.49 -11.95 -5.43
C ALA A 75 -7.68 -12.81 -5.03
N ILE A 76 -7.44 -14.07 -4.72
CA ILE A 76 -8.44 -15.03 -4.24
C ILE A 76 -7.89 -15.75 -3.02
N GLY A 77 -8.78 -16.11 -2.11
CA GLY A 77 -8.43 -16.88 -0.92
C GLY A 77 -8.29 -18.37 -1.17
N ASN A 78 -8.11 -19.12 -0.10
CA ASN A 78 -8.11 -20.58 -0.12
C ASN A 78 -9.52 -21.10 -0.46
N ASN A 79 -9.61 -22.10 -1.34
CA ASN A 79 -10.88 -22.73 -1.75
C ASN A 79 -11.35 -23.84 -0.80
N VAL A 80 -10.55 -24.23 0.18
CA VAL A 80 -10.90 -25.24 1.17
C VAL A 80 -11.83 -24.66 2.23
N ASP A 81 -11.58 -23.39 2.62
CA ASP A 81 -12.34 -22.68 3.63
C ASP A 81 -13.46 -21.87 2.98
N LYS A 82 -14.66 -21.90 3.56
CA LYS A 82 -15.80 -21.10 3.11
C LYS A 82 -15.71 -19.66 3.64
N ASN A 83 -14.58 -18.99 3.36
CA ASN A 83 -14.31 -17.64 3.82
C ASN A 83 -14.60 -16.60 2.74
N VAL A 84 -15.14 -15.46 3.17
CA VAL A 84 -15.28 -14.24 2.34
C VAL A 84 -14.42 -13.16 2.97
N TYR A 85 -13.64 -12.47 2.15
CA TYR A 85 -12.80 -11.36 2.58
C TYR A 85 -13.45 -10.04 2.17
N LEU A 86 -13.84 -9.24 3.16
CA LEU A 86 -14.43 -7.93 2.93
C LEU A 86 -13.32 -6.89 2.75
N THR A 87 -13.39 -6.14 1.66
CA THR A 87 -12.45 -5.05 1.39
C THR A 87 -13.21 -3.81 0.94
N PHE A 88 -12.73 -2.64 1.35
CA PHE A 88 -13.28 -1.33 1.03
C PHE A 88 -12.18 -0.43 0.48
N ASP A 89 -12.47 0.33 -0.57
CA ASP A 89 -11.56 1.32 -1.14
C ASP A 89 -12.07 2.72 -0.75
N GLU A 90 -11.27 3.43 0.07
CA GLU A 90 -11.65 4.69 0.70
C GLU A 90 -10.88 5.86 0.09
N GLY A 91 -11.49 6.50 -0.91
CA GLY A 91 -10.95 7.70 -1.53
C GLY A 91 -11.42 8.99 -0.83
N TYR A 92 -12.69 9.03 -0.43
CA TYR A 92 -13.34 10.12 0.31
C TYR A 92 -14.46 9.57 1.18
N GLU A 93 -14.83 10.29 2.25
CA GLU A 93 -15.92 9.88 3.15
C GLU A 93 -17.28 10.34 2.61
N ALA A 94 -18.16 9.38 2.39
CA ALA A 94 -19.54 9.63 1.96
C ALA A 94 -20.56 9.60 3.12
N GLY A 95 -20.11 9.49 4.36
CA GLY A 95 -20.94 9.46 5.56
C GLY A 95 -21.37 8.06 6.02
N TYR A 96 -20.81 7.00 5.45
CA TYR A 96 -21.21 5.62 5.75
C TYR A 96 -20.19 4.81 6.55
N THR A 97 -18.93 5.21 6.56
CA THR A 97 -17.85 4.41 7.16
C THR A 97 -18.07 4.13 8.64
N SER A 98 -18.57 5.10 9.41
CA SER A 98 -18.90 4.88 10.84
C SER A 98 -19.95 3.78 11.03
N GLN A 99 -20.97 3.71 10.16
CA GLN A 99 -22.02 2.68 10.23
C GLN A 99 -21.47 1.31 9.80
N ILE A 100 -20.59 1.27 8.79
CA ILE A 100 -19.92 0.06 8.35
C ILE A 100 -19.07 -0.50 9.50
N LEU A 101 -18.25 0.32 10.16
CA LEU A 101 -17.43 -0.08 11.31
C LEU A 101 -18.30 -0.59 12.47
N ALA A 102 -19.40 0.09 12.80
CA ALA A 102 -20.33 -0.38 13.83
C ALA A 102 -20.90 -1.76 13.49
N THR A 103 -21.33 -1.97 12.24
CA THR A 103 -21.88 -3.26 11.78
C THR A 103 -20.83 -4.38 11.83
N LEU A 104 -19.60 -4.10 11.39
CA LEU A 104 -18.49 -5.06 11.46
C LEU A 104 -18.19 -5.45 12.91
N LYS A 105 -18.19 -4.46 13.81
CA LYS A 105 -17.95 -4.68 15.24
C LYS A 105 -19.04 -5.52 15.88
N GLU A 106 -20.33 -5.20 15.64
CA GLU A 106 -21.47 -5.96 16.16
C GLU A 106 -21.43 -7.44 15.74
N ASN A 107 -20.95 -7.71 14.53
CA ASN A 107 -20.86 -9.06 13.99
C ASN A 107 -19.50 -9.73 14.22
N ASN A 108 -18.58 -9.07 14.94
CA ASN A 108 -17.20 -9.54 15.15
C ASN A 108 -16.47 -9.90 13.84
N VAL A 109 -16.68 -9.10 12.79
CA VAL A 109 -16.07 -9.28 11.47
C VAL A 109 -14.92 -8.29 11.29
N LYS A 110 -13.80 -8.75 10.73
CA LYS A 110 -12.69 -7.89 10.33
C LYS A 110 -12.70 -7.71 8.81
N ALA A 111 -12.23 -6.54 8.38
CA ALA A 111 -12.16 -6.15 6.98
C ALA A 111 -10.81 -5.50 6.67
N THR A 112 -10.55 -5.29 5.39
CA THR A 112 -9.41 -4.48 4.92
C THR A 112 -9.94 -3.19 4.28
N PHE A 113 -9.41 -2.05 4.71
CA PHE A 113 -9.71 -0.73 4.14
C PHE A 113 -8.49 -0.20 3.42
N PHE A 114 -8.57 -0.05 2.10
CA PHE A 114 -7.51 0.55 1.29
C PHE A 114 -7.78 2.05 1.19
N ILE A 115 -6.99 2.84 1.91
CA ILE A 115 -7.19 4.30 2.02
C ILE A 115 -6.23 5.08 1.15
N THR A 116 -6.68 6.23 0.63
CA THR A 116 -5.81 7.23 -0.01
C THR A 116 -5.24 8.22 1.00
N ALA A 117 -4.24 9.02 0.59
CA ALA A 117 -3.74 10.10 1.43
C ALA A 117 -4.82 11.17 1.70
N HIS A 118 -5.73 11.40 0.76
CA HIS A 118 -6.86 12.30 0.99
C HIS A 118 -7.73 11.80 2.15
N TYR A 119 -8.07 10.51 2.16
CA TYR A 119 -8.87 9.93 3.24
C TYR A 119 -8.15 10.00 4.59
N LEU A 120 -6.87 9.67 4.64
CA LEU A 120 -6.04 9.80 5.86
C LEU A 120 -6.05 11.23 6.42
N ASN A 121 -5.97 12.23 5.55
CA ASN A 121 -5.87 13.63 5.96
C ASN A 121 -7.23 14.20 6.42
N THR A 122 -8.33 13.77 5.78
CA THR A 122 -9.66 14.30 6.07
C THR A 122 -10.42 13.49 7.13
N GLN A 123 -10.08 12.21 7.33
CA GLN A 123 -10.77 11.29 8.23
C GLN A 123 -9.81 10.54 9.18
N PRO A 124 -8.86 11.21 9.85
CA PRO A 124 -7.87 10.52 10.68
C PRO A 124 -8.48 9.74 11.84
N GLU A 125 -9.61 10.19 12.37
CA GLU A 125 -10.30 9.51 13.48
C GLU A 125 -10.93 8.19 13.03
N LEU A 126 -11.51 8.13 11.82
CA LEU A 126 -12.01 6.88 11.25
C LEU A 126 -10.89 5.89 10.96
N VAL A 127 -9.75 6.38 10.43
CA VAL A 127 -8.57 5.54 10.21
C VAL A 127 -8.04 4.99 11.54
N LYS A 128 -7.99 5.82 12.59
CA LYS A 128 -7.62 5.35 13.92
C LYS A 128 -8.59 4.30 14.45
N GLN A 129 -9.89 4.49 14.27
CA GLN A 129 -10.90 3.53 14.67
C GLN A 129 -10.73 2.19 13.92
N MET A 130 -10.45 2.21 12.62
CA MET A 130 -10.16 0.98 11.86
C MET A 130 -9.00 0.19 12.48
N ILE A 131 -7.91 0.88 12.84
CA ILE A 131 -6.74 0.28 13.48
C ILE A 131 -7.09 -0.28 14.86
N ASP A 132 -7.72 0.53 15.72
CA ASP A 132 -8.05 0.16 17.10
C ASP A 132 -9.04 -1.03 17.16
N GLU A 133 -9.94 -1.12 16.19
CA GLU A 133 -10.88 -2.24 16.06
C GLU A 133 -10.27 -3.47 15.38
N GLY A 134 -8.99 -3.42 15.00
CA GLY A 134 -8.23 -4.56 14.46
C GLY A 134 -8.54 -4.90 13.02
N HIS A 135 -8.98 -3.91 12.23
CA HIS A 135 -9.05 -4.02 10.79
C HIS A 135 -7.66 -3.84 10.15
N ILE A 136 -7.50 -4.32 8.92
CA ILE A 136 -6.30 -4.02 8.13
C ILE A 136 -6.51 -2.70 7.41
N VAL A 137 -5.55 -1.76 7.54
CA VAL A 137 -5.52 -0.55 6.75
C VAL A 137 -4.44 -0.70 5.69
N GLY A 138 -4.86 -0.79 4.44
CA GLY A 138 -4.00 -0.95 3.26
C GLY A 138 -3.81 0.36 2.49
N ASN A 139 -2.78 0.38 1.67
CA ASN A 139 -2.37 1.52 0.88
C ASN A 139 -3.13 1.58 -0.46
N HIS A 140 -3.82 2.69 -0.73
CA HIS A 140 -4.49 2.95 -2.03
C HIS A 140 -3.87 4.14 -2.75
N THR A 141 -2.61 4.42 -2.49
CA THR A 141 -1.75 5.48 -3.01
C THR A 141 -2.11 6.89 -2.54
N VAL A 142 -1.22 7.85 -2.83
CA VAL A 142 -1.44 9.26 -2.44
C VAL A 142 -2.56 9.88 -3.27
N ASN A 143 -2.47 9.80 -4.60
CA ASN A 143 -3.32 10.54 -5.53
C ASN A 143 -4.24 9.67 -6.38
N HIS A 144 -4.31 8.37 -6.12
CA HIS A 144 -5.16 7.43 -6.86
C HIS A 144 -4.93 7.45 -8.39
N LYS A 145 -3.66 7.53 -8.84
CA LYS A 145 -3.30 7.55 -10.26
C LYS A 145 -3.14 6.15 -10.85
N SER A 146 -3.36 6.02 -12.15
CA SER A 146 -3.02 4.79 -12.89
C SER A 146 -1.52 4.53 -12.82
N MET A 147 -1.10 3.53 -12.06
CA MET A 147 0.31 3.24 -11.79
C MET A 147 1.12 2.94 -13.06
N PRO A 148 0.61 2.20 -14.07
CA PRO A 148 1.35 1.98 -15.31
C PRO A 148 1.66 3.24 -16.12
N SER A 149 1.02 4.38 -15.81
CA SER A 149 1.30 5.67 -16.47
C SER A 149 2.41 6.48 -15.78
N LEU A 150 2.93 5.97 -14.66
CA LEU A 150 3.89 6.67 -13.81
C LEU A 150 5.32 6.15 -14.05
N THR A 151 6.30 7.00 -13.75
CA THR A 151 7.69 6.58 -13.62
C THR A 151 7.89 5.79 -12.33
N GLU A 152 8.96 5.01 -12.22
CA GLU A 152 9.28 4.25 -11.01
C GLU A 152 9.39 5.15 -9.77
N SER A 153 10.05 6.29 -9.89
CA SER A 153 10.14 7.28 -8.80
C SER A 153 8.75 7.81 -8.39
N GLN A 154 7.86 8.03 -9.36
CA GLN A 154 6.49 8.46 -9.06
C GLN A 154 5.67 7.34 -8.39
N ILE A 155 5.85 6.07 -8.82
CA ILE A 155 5.22 4.92 -8.17
C ILE A 155 5.68 4.82 -6.72
N ASN A 156 7.00 4.91 -6.50
CA ASN A 156 7.57 4.89 -5.15
C ASN A 156 7.00 6.02 -4.27
N SER A 157 6.89 7.24 -4.79
CA SER A 157 6.28 8.36 -4.04
C SER A 157 4.80 8.12 -3.75
N GLU A 158 4.03 7.66 -4.74
CA GLU A 158 2.60 7.36 -4.53
C GLU A 158 2.35 6.31 -3.43
N VAL A 159 3.27 5.38 -3.25
CA VAL A 159 3.15 4.31 -2.23
C VAL A 159 3.78 4.73 -0.91
N MET A 160 5.05 5.18 -0.95
CA MET A 160 5.83 5.37 0.26
C MET A 160 5.50 6.65 1.02
N ASP A 161 5.01 7.69 0.36
CA ASP A 161 4.63 8.92 1.07
C ASP A 161 3.39 8.69 1.93
N LEU A 162 2.42 7.90 1.45
CA LEU A 162 1.27 7.50 2.27
C LEU A 162 1.68 6.54 3.40
N HIS A 163 2.57 5.57 3.12
CA HIS A 163 3.10 4.65 4.13
C HIS A 163 3.79 5.42 5.27
N LYS A 164 4.64 6.39 4.94
CA LYS A 164 5.32 7.24 5.92
C LYS A 164 4.34 8.07 6.74
N ALA A 165 3.35 8.70 6.09
CA ALA A 165 2.33 9.48 6.77
C ALA A 165 1.53 8.64 7.79
N MET A 166 1.19 7.39 7.44
CA MET A 166 0.54 6.44 8.36
C MET A 166 1.44 6.10 9.54
N TYR A 167 2.71 5.81 9.27
CA TYR A 167 3.67 5.50 10.33
C TYR A 167 3.91 6.69 11.27
N GLU A 168 4.11 7.88 10.72
CA GLU A 168 4.30 9.10 11.52
C GLU A 168 3.11 9.42 12.41
N LYS A 169 1.89 9.20 11.89
CA LYS A 169 0.65 9.56 12.59
C LYS A 169 0.21 8.51 13.62
N PHE A 170 0.33 7.22 13.29
CA PHE A 170 -0.24 6.14 14.07
C PHE A 170 0.75 5.03 14.44
N GLN A 171 2.02 5.13 14.07
CA GLN A 171 3.04 4.06 14.16
C GLN A 171 2.57 2.75 13.50
N TYR A 172 1.76 2.89 12.42
CA TYR A 172 1.15 1.78 11.72
C TYR A 172 1.86 1.53 10.38
N GLU A 173 2.34 0.30 10.17
CA GLU A 173 2.96 -0.14 8.93
C GLU A 173 1.91 -0.71 7.97
N MET A 174 1.73 -0.09 6.82
CA MET A 174 0.85 -0.60 5.77
C MET A 174 1.54 -1.75 5.03
N LYS A 175 1.01 -2.96 5.15
CA LYS A 175 1.59 -4.18 4.55
C LYS A 175 1.02 -4.56 3.20
N TYR A 176 -0.10 -3.98 2.83
CA TYR A 176 -0.82 -4.32 1.60
C TYR A 176 -1.09 -3.06 0.79
N ILE A 177 -0.97 -3.21 -0.53
CA ILE A 177 -1.35 -2.19 -1.50
C ILE A 177 -2.42 -2.72 -2.43
N ARG A 178 -3.37 -1.86 -2.80
CA ARG A 178 -4.28 -2.11 -3.91
C ARG A 178 -4.03 -1.06 -5.00
N PRO A 179 -3.66 -1.49 -6.22
CA PRO A 179 -3.50 -0.54 -7.33
C PRO A 179 -4.79 0.22 -7.63
N PRO A 180 -4.72 1.55 -7.80
CA PRO A 180 -5.87 2.36 -8.19
C PRO A 180 -6.50 1.88 -9.50
N MET A 181 -7.82 2.05 -9.62
CA MET A 181 -8.60 1.67 -10.82
C MET A 181 -8.49 0.18 -11.20
N GLY A 182 -7.86 -0.65 -10.36
CA GLY A 182 -7.52 -2.02 -10.75
C GLY A 182 -6.49 -2.08 -11.88
N GLU A 183 -5.74 -1.01 -12.13
CA GLU A 183 -4.75 -0.94 -13.21
C GLU A 183 -3.34 -1.19 -12.69
N TYR A 184 -2.67 -2.16 -13.28
CA TYR A 184 -1.29 -2.52 -12.94
C TYR A 184 -0.53 -3.04 -14.17
N SER A 185 0.74 -3.28 -14.02
CA SER A 185 1.60 -3.96 -14.99
C SER A 185 2.61 -4.85 -14.24
N GLU A 186 3.29 -5.75 -14.95
CA GLU A 186 4.37 -6.53 -14.35
C GLU A 186 5.42 -5.62 -13.72
N LYS A 187 5.76 -4.52 -14.40
CA LYS A 187 6.71 -3.53 -13.91
C LYS A 187 6.23 -2.84 -12.63
N THR A 188 4.98 -2.39 -12.59
CA THR A 188 4.44 -1.66 -11.41
C THR A 188 4.28 -2.52 -10.17
N LEU A 189 4.21 -3.84 -10.31
CA LEU A 189 4.17 -4.76 -9.17
C LEU A 189 5.57 -5.13 -8.65
N ALA A 190 6.62 -4.88 -9.44
CA ALA A 190 8.00 -5.18 -9.09
C ALA A 190 8.77 -3.98 -8.49
N VAL A 191 8.23 -2.75 -8.63
CA VAL A 191 8.75 -1.51 -8.03
C VAL A 191 8.33 -1.40 -6.57
#